data_b2a33b81391de7a2087966ca7420a6fc
#
_entry.id   b2a33b81391de7a2087966ca7420a6fc
#
_cell.length_a   1.000
_cell.length_b   1.000
_cell.length_c   1.000
_cell.angle_alpha   90.00
_cell.angle_beta   90.00
_cell.angle_gamma   90.00
#
_symmetry.space_group_name_H-M   'P 1'
#
loop_
_entity.id
_entity.type
_entity.pdbx_description
1 polymer ?
#
loop_
_entity_poly.entity_id
_entity_poly.type
_entity_poly.pdbx_seq_one_letter_code
_entity_poly.pdbx_strand_id
1 'polypeptide(L)'
;MKKTFLVVGDIHFGYYPPELLYKEFQLIIDTINNNDIDCVIIAGDYYDTKLSMASAHSVYSVKAFSDLIKTCEELNIKVRQIKGTNSHDPEHQLKNLAQIANSSKCDYRLILTVDEEELFPGMNVLYIPEEYMEDSKEYYKEYFDKKYQLVFGHGMFEETNFSSKNKYQNMKKYPVFNSKEMEELCEGPIVFGHIHTAQRIRNRIQYTGSLVRSRFGEEEAKGFYLVDFDEETKESNFEFIENEITMRYDTIEVKSDNSVFSLLINEQINYFKNLVNTYKKDYLRIKVNIPEDMLNSATFIDNMNIVFNDIKNVKLQLIENSKVKLDKELKEKVNLLMDKYNFIFDKSVGYDEKIREYIKLKTGKEISLERIRSMISGNFNK
;
A
#
# COMPACT_ATOMS: atom_id res chain seq x y z
N MET A 1 -24.02 3.74 25.96
CA MET A 1 -22.64 3.47 26.50
C MET A 1 -21.63 3.97 25.49
N LYS A 2 -20.70 4.87 25.91
CA LYS A 2 -19.64 5.37 25.04
C LYS A 2 -18.45 4.39 25.02
N LYS A 3 -17.90 4.12 23.83
CA LYS A 3 -16.72 3.29 23.59
C LYS A 3 -15.75 4.01 22.67
N THR A 4 -14.46 3.82 22.91
CA THR A 4 -13.37 4.41 22.13
C THR A 4 -12.55 3.33 21.45
N PHE A 5 -12.40 3.47 20.13
CA PHE A 5 -11.67 2.56 19.26
C PHE A 5 -10.44 3.26 18.70
N LEU A 6 -9.27 2.64 18.78
CA LEU A 6 -8.12 3.01 17.94
C LEU A 6 -8.20 2.18 16.68
N VAL A 7 -8.31 2.85 15.52
CA VAL A 7 -8.43 2.16 14.22
C VAL A 7 -7.27 2.56 13.32
N VAL A 8 -6.42 1.58 12.97
CA VAL A 8 -5.27 1.74 12.08
C VAL A 8 -5.35 0.72 10.94
N GLY A 9 -5.04 1.13 9.73
CA GLY A 9 -4.91 0.25 8.55
C GLY A 9 -3.63 0.54 7.78
N ASP A 10 -3.34 -0.25 6.77
CA ASP A 10 -2.31 0.01 5.77
C ASP A 10 -0.93 0.34 6.41
N ILE A 11 -0.47 -0.53 7.30
CA ILE A 11 0.81 -0.39 8.03
C ILE A 11 1.97 -0.77 7.13
N HIS A 12 1.81 -1.83 6.31
CA HIS A 12 2.75 -2.30 5.28
C HIS A 12 4.17 -2.62 5.77
N PHE A 13 4.30 -3.46 6.82
CA PHE A 13 5.60 -4.04 7.14
C PHE A 13 6.14 -4.82 5.94
N GLY A 14 7.31 -4.42 5.43
CA GLY A 14 7.94 -5.04 4.26
C GLY A 14 8.42 -4.05 3.20
N TYR A 15 7.84 -2.87 3.14
CA TYR A 15 8.21 -1.85 2.17
C TYR A 15 9.07 -0.73 2.77
N TYR A 16 8.67 -0.18 3.90
CA TYR A 16 9.30 0.93 4.59
C TYR A 16 10.49 0.44 5.44
N PRO A 17 11.56 1.25 5.70
CA PRO A 17 12.67 0.80 6.54
C PRO A 17 12.18 0.26 7.89
N PRO A 18 12.53 -0.99 8.26
CA PRO A 18 11.85 -1.71 9.34
C PRO A 18 12.05 -1.08 10.72
N GLU A 19 13.25 -0.58 11.03
CA GLU A 19 13.52 0.11 12.29
C GLU A 19 12.72 1.41 12.41
N LEU A 20 12.57 2.12 11.29
CA LEU A 20 11.85 3.37 11.27
C LEU A 20 10.35 3.12 11.41
N LEU A 21 9.80 2.15 10.67
CA LEU A 21 8.39 1.77 10.80
C LEU A 21 8.07 1.30 12.22
N TYR A 22 8.96 0.51 12.84
CA TYR A 22 8.80 0.11 14.23
C TYR A 22 8.77 1.34 15.17
N LYS A 23 9.67 2.31 14.96
CA LYS A 23 9.68 3.56 15.74
C LYS A 23 8.39 4.36 15.55
N GLU A 24 7.89 4.43 14.32
CA GLU A 24 6.64 5.15 14.01
C GLU A 24 5.41 4.39 14.55
N PHE A 25 5.46 3.07 14.59
CA PHE A 25 4.43 2.23 15.23
C PHE A 25 4.32 2.50 16.75
N GLN A 26 5.38 2.97 17.40
CA GLN A 26 5.32 3.35 18.81
C GLN A 26 4.32 4.49 19.08
N LEU A 27 3.99 5.33 18.09
CA LEU A 27 2.93 6.32 18.23
C LEU A 27 1.57 5.67 18.58
N ILE A 28 1.30 4.48 18.04
CA ILE A 28 0.09 3.70 18.38
C ILE A 28 0.15 3.30 19.85
N ILE A 29 1.28 2.75 20.28
CA ILE A 29 1.49 2.31 21.67
C ILE A 29 1.38 3.48 22.64
N ASP A 30 2.01 4.61 22.31
CA ASP A 30 1.96 5.83 23.12
C ASP A 30 0.53 6.39 23.20
N THR A 31 -0.23 6.34 22.09
CA THR A 31 -1.63 6.75 22.06
C THR A 31 -2.49 5.85 22.96
N ILE A 32 -2.27 4.54 22.92
CA ILE A 32 -2.97 3.58 23.78
C ILE A 32 -2.69 3.87 25.26
N ASN A 33 -1.43 4.14 25.62
CA ASN A 33 -1.03 4.42 27.00
C ASN A 33 -1.58 5.76 27.55
N ASN A 34 -1.93 6.70 26.68
CA ASN A 34 -2.34 8.03 27.08
C ASN A 34 -3.85 8.29 26.92
N ASN A 35 -4.63 7.29 26.46
CA ASN A 35 -6.05 7.43 26.23
C ASN A 35 -6.82 6.22 26.75
N ASP A 36 -8.08 6.41 27.13
CA ASP A 36 -8.97 5.32 27.53
C ASP A 36 -9.51 4.59 26.29
N ILE A 37 -8.76 3.61 25.79
CA ILE A 37 -9.12 2.82 24.62
C ILE A 37 -9.83 1.53 25.06
N ASP A 38 -10.96 1.21 24.46
CA ASP A 38 -11.68 -0.04 24.71
C ASP A 38 -11.28 -1.16 23.75
N CYS A 39 -10.94 -0.81 22.49
CA CYS A 39 -10.56 -1.79 21.48
C CYS A 39 -9.63 -1.19 20.43
N VAL A 40 -8.64 -1.96 20.01
CA VAL A 40 -7.78 -1.67 18.86
C VAL A 40 -8.24 -2.48 17.66
N ILE A 41 -8.44 -1.80 16.53
CA ILE A 41 -8.80 -2.40 15.24
C ILE A 41 -7.64 -2.22 14.26
N ILE A 42 -7.06 -3.32 13.78
CA ILE A 42 -6.14 -3.33 12.64
C ILE A 42 -6.96 -3.61 11.39
N ALA A 43 -7.22 -2.58 10.60
CA ALA A 43 -8.14 -2.61 9.46
C ALA A 43 -7.44 -3.06 8.16
N GLY A 44 -6.68 -4.16 8.22
CA GLY A 44 -6.01 -4.79 7.09
C GLY A 44 -4.67 -4.19 6.69
N ASP A 45 -4.00 -4.88 5.78
CA ASP A 45 -2.69 -4.55 5.22
C ASP A 45 -1.63 -4.25 6.29
N TYR A 46 -1.51 -5.18 7.25
CA TYR A 46 -0.44 -5.17 8.25
C TYR A 46 0.93 -5.38 7.60
N TYR A 47 1.01 -6.27 6.61
CA TYR A 47 2.17 -6.52 5.78
C TYR A 47 2.03 -5.87 4.40
N ASP A 48 3.15 -5.59 3.74
CA ASP A 48 3.20 -5.15 2.34
C ASP A 48 3.31 -6.34 1.38
N THR A 49 3.95 -7.41 1.83
CA THR A 49 4.21 -8.60 1.05
C THR A 49 4.59 -9.77 1.94
N LYS A 50 4.74 -10.95 1.33
CA LYS A 50 5.29 -12.11 2.05
C LYS A 50 6.73 -11.85 2.46
N LEU A 51 6.99 -11.85 3.77
CA LEU A 51 8.31 -11.64 4.36
C LEU A 51 9.07 -12.95 4.57
N SER A 52 10.38 -12.92 4.36
CA SER A 52 11.26 -13.98 4.83
C SER A 52 11.41 -13.89 6.35
N MET A 53 11.33 -15.02 7.06
CA MET A 53 11.48 -15.05 8.53
C MET A 53 12.83 -14.51 9.01
N ALA A 54 13.89 -14.59 8.17
CA ALA A 54 15.22 -14.07 8.47
C ALA A 54 15.38 -12.57 8.15
N SER A 55 14.37 -11.92 7.62
CA SER A 55 14.45 -10.50 7.27
C SER A 55 14.26 -9.58 8.49
N ALA A 56 14.94 -8.43 8.49
CA ALA A 56 14.72 -7.41 9.50
C ALA A 56 13.23 -6.97 9.56
N HIS A 57 12.55 -6.90 8.42
CA HIS A 57 11.12 -6.59 8.36
C HIS A 57 10.28 -7.58 9.18
N SER A 58 10.58 -8.88 9.10
CA SER A 58 9.87 -9.89 9.89
C SER A 58 10.14 -9.72 11.39
N VAL A 59 11.39 -9.45 11.77
CA VAL A 59 11.75 -9.25 13.17
C VAL A 59 11.03 -8.04 13.78
N TYR A 60 11.04 -6.91 13.07
CA TYR A 60 10.41 -5.68 13.58
C TYR A 60 8.88 -5.73 13.51
N SER A 61 8.28 -6.40 12.54
CA SER A 61 6.83 -6.59 12.50
C SER A 61 6.33 -7.44 13.68
N VAL A 62 7.03 -8.54 13.98
CA VAL A 62 6.72 -9.39 15.14
C VAL A 62 6.92 -8.64 16.45
N LYS A 63 7.99 -7.85 16.55
CA LYS A 63 8.26 -7.04 17.73
C LYS A 63 7.16 -5.99 17.97
N ALA A 64 6.79 -5.23 16.93
CA ALA A 64 5.73 -4.23 16.99
C ALA A 64 4.40 -4.84 17.42
N PHE A 65 4.03 -5.97 16.84
CA PHE A 65 2.82 -6.69 17.21
C PHE A 65 2.86 -7.21 18.66
N SER A 66 4.00 -7.76 19.07
CA SER A 66 4.17 -8.27 20.45
C SER A 66 4.06 -7.15 21.49
N ASP A 67 4.64 -5.98 21.20
CA ASP A 67 4.54 -4.80 22.06
C ASP A 67 3.08 -4.32 22.15
N LEU A 68 2.34 -4.31 21.03
CA LEU A 68 0.92 -3.98 20.99
C LEU A 68 0.10 -4.94 21.86
N ILE A 69 0.25 -6.25 21.66
CA ILE A 69 -0.49 -7.27 22.42
C ILE A 69 -0.21 -7.18 23.90
N LYS A 70 1.05 -6.97 24.27
CA LYS A 70 1.44 -6.81 25.67
C LYS A 70 0.79 -5.57 26.30
N THR A 71 0.85 -4.44 25.63
CA THR A 71 0.22 -3.19 26.11
C THR A 71 -1.29 -3.36 26.26
N CYS A 72 -1.95 -3.98 25.27
CA CYS A 72 -3.38 -4.23 25.32
C CYS A 72 -3.76 -5.25 26.43
N GLU A 73 -2.94 -6.25 26.68
CA GLU A 73 -3.13 -7.19 27.80
C GLU A 73 -3.05 -6.46 29.16
N GLU A 74 -2.02 -5.63 29.36
CA GLU A 74 -1.80 -4.86 30.59
C GLU A 74 -2.94 -3.90 30.90
N LEU A 75 -3.54 -3.31 29.87
CA LEU A 75 -4.65 -2.34 29.98
C LEU A 75 -6.05 -2.95 29.79
N ASN A 76 -6.13 -4.29 29.59
CA ASN A 76 -7.38 -5.02 29.33
C ASN A 76 -8.15 -4.47 28.11
N ILE A 77 -7.44 -4.14 27.05
CA ILE A 77 -7.96 -3.64 25.77
C ILE A 77 -8.14 -4.82 24.79
N LYS A 78 -9.28 -4.86 24.11
CA LYS A 78 -9.53 -5.84 23.06
C LYS A 78 -8.74 -5.51 21.79
N VAL A 79 -8.33 -6.53 21.02
CA VAL A 79 -7.67 -6.33 19.72
C VAL A 79 -8.39 -7.16 18.65
N ARG A 80 -8.74 -6.51 17.54
CA ARG A 80 -9.32 -7.17 16.36
C ARG A 80 -8.44 -6.87 15.15
N GLN A 81 -7.92 -7.91 14.53
CA GLN A 81 -7.10 -7.79 13.33
C GLN A 81 -7.85 -8.35 12.13
N ILE A 82 -8.15 -7.50 11.17
CA ILE A 82 -8.83 -7.83 9.92
C ILE A 82 -7.77 -8.10 8.86
N LYS A 83 -7.96 -9.13 8.05
CA LYS A 83 -7.10 -9.40 6.90
C LYS A 83 -7.36 -8.37 5.80
N GLY A 84 -6.30 -7.80 5.26
CA GLY A 84 -6.34 -6.92 4.10
C GLY A 84 -6.19 -7.66 2.76
N THR A 85 -5.52 -7.01 1.81
CA THR A 85 -5.29 -7.52 0.45
C THR A 85 -4.50 -8.84 0.48
N ASN A 86 -4.93 -9.84 -0.28
CA ASN A 86 -4.29 -11.17 -0.29
C ASN A 86 -2.79 -11.16 -0.63
N SER A 87 -2.33 -10.19 -1.43
CA SER A 87 -0.91 -10.03 -1.76
C SER A 87 -0.11 -9.37 -0.64
N HIS A 88 -0.77 -8.58 0.20
CA HIS A 88 -0.15 -7.85 1.30
C HIS A 88 -0.20 -8.64 2.60
N ASP A 89 -1.33 -9.24 2.92
CA ASP A 89 -1.56 -9.99 4.15
C ASP A 89 -1.62 -11.51 3.90
N PRO A 90 -0.47 -12.21 3.71
CA PRO A 90 -0.45 -13.65 3.57
C PRO A 90 -1.00 -14.31 4.83
N GLU A 91 -2.02 -15.13 4.70
CA GLU A 91 -2.77 -15.73 5.82
C GLU A 91 -1.87 -16.46 6.83
N HIS A 92 -0.83 -17.16 6.34
CA HIS A 92 0.08 -17.89 7.22
C HIS A 92 0.90 -16.95 8.11
N GLN A 93 1.24 -15.71 7.64
CA GLN A 93 1.96 -14.72 8.45
C GLN A 93 1.04 -14.10 9.51
N LEU A 94 -0.21 -13.79 9.15
CA LEU A 94 -1.21 -13.33 10.12
C LEU A 94 -1.50 -14.40 11.19
N LYS A 95 -1.60 -15.68 10.79
CA LYS A 95 -1.75 -16.81 11.73
C LYS A 95 -0.56 -16.95 12.69
N ASN A 96 0.66 -16.63 12.23
CA ASN A 96 1.83 -16.62 13.12
C ASN A 96 1.72 -15.50 14.17
N LEU A 97 1.25 -14.31 13.81
CA LEU A 97 0.96 -13.23 14.77
C LEU A 97 -0.14 -13.66 15.75
N ALA A 98 -1.19 -14.27 15.25
CA ALA A 98 -2.28 -14.78 16.09
C ALA A 98 -1.79 -15.80 17.14
N GLN A 99 -0.79 -16.63 16.81
CA GLN A 99 -0.20 -17.55 17.79
C GLN A 99 0.51 -16.81 18.93
N ILE A 100 1.15 -15.67 18.63
CA ILE A 100 1.77 -14.83 19.66
C ILE A 100 0.69 -14.25 20.58
N ALA A 101 -0.37 -13.67 20.00
CA ALA A 101 -1.47 -13.13 20.78
C ALA A 101 -2.19 -14.19 21.62
N ASN A 102 -2.45 -15.36 21.06
CA ASN A 102 -3.07 -16.48 21.78
C ASN A 102 -2.21 -17.07 22.92
N SER A 103 -0.90 -16.75 22.94
CA SER A 103 0.00 -17.10 24.03
C SER A 103 -0.07 -16.11 25.20
N SER A 104 -0.78 -15.02 25.05
CA SER A 104 -1.07 -13.99 26.05
C SER A 104 -2.50 -14.12 26.58
N LYS A 105 -2.90 -13.24 27.50
CA LYS A 105 -4.28 -13.11 27.98
C LYS A 105 -5.06 -12.00 27.30
N CYS A 106 -4.49 -11.38 26.29
CA CYS A 106 -5.14 -10.33 25.51
C CYS A 106 -6.38 -10.90 24.80
N ASP A 107 -7.50 -10.21 24.88
CA ASP A 107 -8.70 -10.54 24.09
C ASP A 107 -8.46 -10.18 22.63
N TYR A 108 -7.82 -11.09 21.91
CA TYR A 108 -7.42 -10.94 20.50
C TYR A 108 -8.24 -11.86 19.60
N ARG A 109 -8.63 -11.33 18.43
CA ARG A 109 -9.26 -12.11 17.36
C ARG A 109 -8.71 -11.73 16.00
N LEU A 110 -8.28 -12.73 15.21
CA LEU A 110 -7.93 -12.57 13.79
C LEU A 110 -9.15 -12.88 12.92
N ILE A 111 -9.53 -11.95 12.07
CA ILE A 111 -10.67 -12.04 11.17
C ILE A 111 -10.14 -12.24 9.74
N LEU A 112 -10.32 -13.44 9.20
CA LEU A 112 -9.83 -13.85 7.87
C LEU A 112 -10.91 -13.82 6.79
N THR A 113 -12.17 -13.99 7.20
CA THR A 113 -13.37 -13.95 6.36
C THR A 113 -14.40 -13.04 7.01
N VAL A 114 -15.41 -12.62 6.26
CA VAL A 114 -16.52 -11.82 6.82
C VAL A 114 -17.08 -12.48 8.07
N ASP A 115 -17.27 -11.71 9.13
CA ASP A 115 -17.65 -12.23 10.44
C ASP A 115 -18.33 -11.16 11.28
N GLU A 116 -19.09 -11.56 12.27
CA GLU A 116 -19.80 -10.68 13.19
C GLU A 116 -19.59 -11.11 14.64
N GLU A 117 -19.63 -10.15 15.56
CA GLU A 117 -19.62 -10.43 16.99
C GLU A 117 -20.35 -9.35 17.79
N GLU A 118 -20.87 -9.72 18.94
CA GLU A 118 -21.22 -8.78 20.01
C GLU A 118 -19.93 -8.41 20.77
N LEU A 119 -19.25 -7.34 20.32
CA LEU A 119 -17.95 -6.92 20.85
C LEU A 119 -18.03 -6.41 22.29
N PHE A 120 -19.10 -5.67 22.58
CA PHE A 120 -19.52 -5.26 23.91
C PHE A 120 -21.03 -5.50 24.06
N PRO A 121 -21.56 -5.63 25.27
CA PRO A 121 -23.00 -5.88 25.47
C PRO A 121 -23.88 -4.88 24.70
N GLY A 122 -24.70 -5.39 23.79
CA GLY A 122 -25.57 -4.62 22.91
C GLY A 122 -24.89 -4.03 21.66
N MET A 123 -23.57 -4.20 21.49
CA MET A 123 -22.82 -3.60 20.40
C MET A 123 -22.37 -4.69 19.40
N ASN A 124 -23.19 -4.94 18.38
CA ASN A 124 -22.88 -5.85 17.28
C ASN A 124 -22.01 -5.19 16.25
N VAL A 125 -20.92 -5.84 15.89
CA VAL A 125 -19.90 -5.36 14.94
C VAL A 125 -19.83 -6.31 13.77
N LEU A 126 -19.79 -5.75 12.56
CA LEU A 126 -19.48 -6.49 11.33
C LEU A 126 -18.03 -6.22 10.92
N TYR A 127 -17.29 -7.29 10.65
CA TYR A 127 -15.93 -7.24 10.11
C TYR A 127 -15.91 -7.72 8.67
N ILE A 128 -15.34 -6.92 7.76
CA ILE A 128 -15.29 -7.21 6.33
C ILE A 128 -13.83 -7.21 5.85
N PRO A 129 -13.14 -8.37 5.86
CA PRO A 129 -11.86 -8.52 5.19
C PRO A 129 -11.98 -8.33 3.67
N GLU A 130 -10.86 -8.09 2.99
CA GLU A 130 -10.85 -8.06 1.54
C GLU A 130 -10.88 -9.50 0.98
N GLU A 131 -12.02 -9.88 0.44
CA GLU A 131 -12.28 -11.21 -0.11
C GLU A 131 -12.67 -11.13 -1.59
N TYR A 132 -12.06 -11.98 -2.41
CA TYR A 132 -12.29 -12.03 -3.86
C TYR A 132 -13.30 -13.14 -4.19
N MET A 133 -14.55 -12.76 -4.39
CA MET A 133 -15.66 -13.68 -4.68
C MET A 133 -16.21 -13.49 -6.10
N GLU A 134 -16.74 -14.56 -6.70
CA GLU A 134 -17.36 -14.48 -8.02
C GLU A 134 -18.66 -13.67 -7.99
N ASP A 135 -19.45 -13.84 -6.92
CA ASP A 135 -20.65 -13.05 -6.64
C ASP A 135 -20.57 -12.50 -5.21
N SER A 136 -20.03 -11.29 -5.08
CA SER A 136 -19.91 -10.63 -3.78
C SER A 136 -21.27 -10.26 -3.17
N LYS A 137 -22.29 -9.95 -4.00
CA LYS A 137 -23.62 -9.61 -3.48
C LYS A 137 -24.29 -10.77 -2.79
N GLU A 138 -24.25 -11.96 -3.41
CA GLU A 138 -24.85 -13.16 -2.80
C GLU A 138 -24.02 -13.60 -1.57
N TYR A 139 -22.68 -13.46 -1.64
CA TYR A 139 -21.79 -13.83 -0.54
C TYR A 139 -22.03 -12.99 0.73
N TYR A 140 -22.18 -11.67 0.60
CA TYR A 140 -22.40 -10.78 1.74
C TYR A 140 -23.87 -10.63 2.15
N LYS A 141 -24.82 -11.19 1.40
CA LYS A 141 -26.26 -11.01 1.61
C LYS A 141 -26.73 -11.35 3.02
N GLU A 142 -26.30 -12.48 3.55
CA GLU A 142 -26.66 -12.92 4.92
C GLU A 142 -26.29 -11.88 5.99
N TYR A 143 -25.18 -11.16 5.80
CA TYR A 143 -24.69 -10.12 6.70
C TYR A 143 -25.38 -8.79 6.41
N PHE A 144 -25.66 -8.46 5.15
CA PHE A 144 -26.23 -7.17 4.76
C PHE A 144 -27.74 -7.07 5.02
N ASP A 145 -28.40 -8.19 5.28
CA ASP A 145 -29.80 -8.22 5.73
C ASP A 145 -29.97 -7.90 7.23
N LYS A 146 -28.85 -7.70 7.96
CA LYS A 146 -28.83 -7.38 9.40
C LYS A 146 -28.50 -5.91 9.67
N LYS A 147 -28.54 -5.51 10.94
CA LYS A 147 -28.14 -4.19 11.43
C LYS A 147 -27.02 -4.31 12.44
N TYR A 148 -26.08 -3.37 12.36
CA TYR A 148 -24.89 -3.32 13.21
C TYR A 148 -24.72 -1.95 13.84
N GLN A 149 -24.06 -1.91 14.98
CA GLN A 149 -23.65 -0.66 15.62
C GLN A 149 -22.35 -0.12 14.99
N LEU A 150 -21.48 -1.02 14.53
CA LEU A 150 -20.16 -0.67 13.97
C LEU A 150 -19.84 -1.59 12.77
N VAL A 151 -19.10 -1.05 11.81
CA VAL A 151 -18.52 -1.85 10.72
C VAL A 151 -17.05 -1.48 10.57
N PHE A 152 -16.19 -2.49 10.58
CA PHE A 152 -14.77 -2.34 10.28
C PHE A 152 -14.38 -3.24 9.12
N GLY A 153 -13.56 -2.75 8.20
CA GLY A 153 -13.21 -3.55 7.04
C GLY A 153 -11.99 -3.09 6.29
N HIS A 154 -11.73 -3.81 5.19
CA HIS A 154 -10.68 -3.49 4.23
C HIS A 154 -11.23 -3.70 2.81
N GLY A 155 -11.19 -2.66 1.98
CA GLY A 155 -11.74 -2.71 0.62
C GLY A 155 -12.17 -1.37 0.07
N MET A 156 -12.88 -1.38 -1.06
CA MET A 156 -13.23 -0.17 -1.79
C MET A 156 -14.71 0.17 -1.71
N PHE A 157 -15.01 1.47 -1.72
CA PHE A 157 -16.34 2.01 -1.99
C PHE A 157 -16.41 2.59 -3.41
N GLU A 158 -17.61 2.57 -4.02
CA GLU A 158 -17.86 3.06 -5.38
C GLU A 158 -17.47 4.54 -5.56
N GLU A 159 -17.63 5.34 -4.51
CA GLU A 159 -17.36 6.79 -4.52
C GLU A 159 -15.90 7.15 -4.28
N THR A 160 -15.06 6.18 -3.97
CA THR A 160 -13.65 6.44 -3.67
C THR A 160 -12.94 7.12 -4.85
N ASN A 161 -12.31 8.25 -4.59
CA ASN A 161 -11.49 8.97 -5.57
C ASN A 161 -10.13 8.27 -5.70
N PHE A 162 -10.08 7.21 -6.48
CA PHE A 162 -8.85 6.49 -6.77
C PHE A 162 -8.49 6.67 -8.24
N SER A 163 -7.26 7.14 -8.52
CA SER A 163 -6.78 7.40 -9.89
C SER A 163 -6.72 6.16 -10.79
N SER A 164 -6.93 4.98 -10.25
CA SER A 164 -6.93 3.70 -10.95
C SER A 164 -8.32 3.05 -11.10
N LYS A 165 -9.42 3.81 -10.97
CA LYS A 165 -10.80 3.28 -11.18
C LYS A 165 -10.91 2.36 -12.40
N ASN A 166 -10.25 2.70 -13.52
CA ASN A 166 -10.24 1.89 -14.74
C ASN A 166 -9.55 0.52 -14.58
N LYS A 167 -8.66 0.36 -13.59
CA LYS A 167 -7.92 -0.88 -13.38
C LYS A 167 -8.76 -1.92 -12.62
N TYR A 168 -9.63 -1.47 -11.72
CA TYR A 168 -10.46 -2.34 -10.88
C TYR A 168 -11.83 -2.63 -11.49
N GLN A 169 -12.38 -1.76 -12.35
CA GLN A 169 -13.65 -2.00 -13.07
C GLN A 169 -13.64 -3.27 -13.93
N ASN A 170 -12.46 -3.75 -14.34
CA ASN A 170 -12.28 -4.99 -15.09
C ASN A 170 -12.03 -6.22 -14.21
N MET A 171 -11.90 -6.05 -12.88
CA MET A 171 -11.70 -7.16 -11.94
C MET A 171 -13.04 -7.59 -11.35
N LYS A 172 -13.80 -8.42 -12.07
CA LYS A 172 -15.13 -8.95 -11.67
C LYS A 172 -15.20 -9.60 -10.27
N LYS A 173 -14.06 -9.84 -9.64
CA LYS A 173 -13.94 -10.54 -8.35
C LYS A 173 -13.58 -9.61 -7.19
N TYR A 174 -13.40 -8.32 -7.43
CA TYR A 174 -13.01 -7.36 -6.40
C TYR A 174 -14.25 -6.83 -5.67
N PRO A 175 -14.33 -6.90 -4.34
CA PRO A 175 -15.47 -6.37 -3.62
C PRO A 175 -15.42 -4.84 -3.63
N VAL A 176 -16.38 -4.24 -4.31
CA VAL A 176 -16.63 -2.80 -4.27
C VAL A 176 -17.99 -2.58 -3.63
N PHE A 177 -18.00 -1.87 -2.51
CA PHE A 177 -19.20 -1.67 -1.72
C PHE A 177 -19.93 -0.40 -2.11
N ASN A 178 -21.26 -0.46 -2.06
CA ASN A 178 -22.09 0.72 -2.16
C ASN A 178 -22.16 1.42 -0.81
N SER A 179 -21.72 2.68 -0.75
CA SER A 179 -21.63 3.41 0.50
C SER A 179 -23.00 3.69 1.14
N LYS A 180 -24.05 3.86 0.33
CA LYS A 180 -25.40 4.09 0.84
C LYS A 180 -25.97 2.82 1.49
N GLU A 181 -25.82 1.67 0.83
CA GLU A 181 -26.23 0.37 1.39
C GLU A 181 -25.48 0.11 2.70
N MET A 182 -24.18 0.42 2.76
CA MET A 182 -23.37 0.26 3.97
C MET A 182 -23.85 1.17 5.10
N GLU A 183 -24.21 2.44 4.83
CA GLU A 183 -24.80 3.32 5.86
C GLU A 183 -26.19 2.87 6.30
N GLU A 184 -26.96 2.21 5.43
CA GLU A 184 -28.26 1.69 5.78
C GLU A 184 -28.17 0.51 6.77
N LEU A 185 -27.14 -0.33 6.67
CA LEU A 185 -26.97 -1.48 7.57
C LEU A 185 -26.27 -1.14 8.90
N CYS A 186 -25.60 0.01 9.00
CA CYS A 186 -24.84 0.40 10.18
C CYS A 186 -25.40 1.67 10.84
N GLU A 187 -25.58 1.67 12.15
CA GLU A 187 -26.07 2.84 12.91
C GLU A 187 -24.95 3.81 13.32
N GLY A 188 -23.73 3.32 13.51
CA GLY A 188 -22.57 4.06 13.96
C GLY A 188 -21.44 4.18 12.91
N PRO A 189 -20.18 4.24 13.37
CA PRO A 189 -19.01 4.37 12.52
C PRO A 189 -18.79 3.19 11.60
N ILE A 190 -18.35 3.51 10.37
CA ILE A 190 -17.90 2.57 9.35
C ILE A 190 -16.47 2.95 8.98
N VAL A 191 -15.48 2.12 9.35
CA VAL A 191 -14.07 2.47 9.15
C VAL A 191 -13.35 1.40 8.35
N PHE A 192 -12.69 1.82 7.28
CA PHE A 192 -12.02 0.91 6.35
C PHE A 192 -10.54 1.28 6.15
N GLY A 193 -9.70 0.26 5.95
CA GLY A 193 -8.37 0.39 5.32
C GLY A 193 -8.45 0.26 3.79
N HIS A 194 -7.33 0.06 3.14
CA HIS A 194 -7.10 -0.10 1.70
C HIS A 194 -6.75 1.20 0.95
N ILE A 195 -7.33 2.32 1.30
CA ILE A 195 -7.02 3.60 0.67
C ILE A 195 -6.05 4.38 1.55
N HIS A 196 -4.82 4.58 1.05
CA HIS A 196 -3.71 5.19 1.80
C HIS A 196 -3.91 6.67 2.13
N THR A 197 -4.94 7.31 1.57
CA THR A 197 -5.33 8.68 1.90
C THR A 197 -6.48 8.65 2.91
N ALA A 198 -6.25 9.22 4.10
CA ALA A 198 -7.29 9.39 5.08
C ALA A 198 -8.39 10.29 4.51
N GLN A 199 -9.60 9.76 4.34
CA GLN A 199 -10.70 10.50 3.70
C GLN A 199 -12.06 10.03 4.19
N ARG A 200 -12.98 11.00 4.29
CA ARG A 200 -14.39 10.72 4.56
C ARG A 200 -15.14 10.54 3.26
N ILE A 201 -15.84 9.43 3.12
CA ILE A 201 -16.65 9.13 1.92
C ILE A 201 -18.06 9.66 2.08
N ARG A 202 -18.68 9.42 3.25
CA ARG A 202 -20.01 9.90 3.64
C ARG A 202 -20.00 10.26 5.12
N ASN A 203 -21.18 10.52 5.68
CA ASN A 203 -21.29 11.00 7.07
C ASN A 203 -20.63 10.08 8.09
N ARG A 204 -20.74 8.76 7.91
CA ARG A 204 -20.24 7.74 8.85
C ARG A 204 -19.13 6.85 8.30
N ILE A 205 -18.75 7.01 7.02
CA ILE A 205 -17.74 6.17 6.35
C ILE A 205 -16.42 6.92 6.30
N GLN A 206 -15.40 6.36 6.93
CA GLN A 206 -14.06 6.89 7.03
C GLN A 206 -13.02 5.87 6.58
N TYR A 207 -12.08 6.27 5.70
CA TYR A 207 -10.84 5.54 5.47
C TYR A 207 -9.75 5.97 6.46
N THR A 208 -9.03 4.99 7.00
CA THR A 208 -7.92 5.25 7.94
C THR A 208 -6.78 6.02 7.29
N GLY A 209 -6.52 5.78 6.01
CA GLY A 209 -5.24 6.12 5.42
C GLY A 209 -4.15 5.15 5.86
N SER A 210 -2.93 5.31 5.34
CA SER A 210 -1.77 4.54 5.79
C SER A 210 -1.06 5.21 6.96
N LEU A 211 -0.40 4.37 7.80
CA LEU A 211 0.37 4.85 8.95
C LEU A 211 1.56 5.71 8.52
N VAL A 212 2.18 5.38 7.37
CA VAL A 212 3.39 6.03 6.87
C VAL A 212 3.27 6.42 5.40
N ARG A 213 4.10 7.37 4.95
CA ARG A 213 4.31 7.62 3.52
C ARG A 213 5.22 6.55 2.96
N SER A 214 4.81 5.94 1.86
CA SER A 214 5.56 4.85 1.22
C SER A 214 6.17 5.25 -0.13
N ARG A 215 5.68 6.33 -0.76
CA ARG A 215 6.08 6.69 -2.13
C ARG A 215 5.98 8.19 -2.42
N PHE A 216 6.64 8.58 -3.49
CA PHE A 216 6.52 9.93 -4.03
C PHE A 216 5.09 10.23 -4.51
N GLY A 217 4.58 11.41 -4.13
CA GLY A 217 3.23 11.89 -4.46
C GLY A 217 2.22 11.69 -3.34
N GLU A 218 2.62 11.11 -2.21
CA GLU A 218 1.83 11.08 -0.98
C GLU A 218 2.17 12.33 -0.15
N GLU A 219 1.42 13.40 -0.35
CA GLU A 219 1.62 14.68 0.34
C GLU A 219 0.73 14.84 1.57
N GLU A 220 -0.38 14.08 1.60
CA GLU A 220 -1.37 14.10 2.68
C GLU A 220 -0.80 13.60 4.02
N ALA A 221 -1.47 14.00 5.11
CA ALA A 221 -1.17 13.52 6.45
C ALA A 221 -1.33 11.99 6.55
N LYS A 222 -0.48 11.34 7.31
CA LYS A 222 -0.47 9.91 7.60
C LYS A 222 -0.70 9.68 9.07
N GLY A 223 -1.33 8.55 9.43
CA GLY A 223 -1.65 8.28 10.82
C GLY A 223 -2.78 7.27 10.98
N PHE A 224 -3.62 7.48 11.98
CA PHE A 224 -4.74 6.60 12.32
C PHE A 224 -5.83 7.40 13.05
N TYR A 225 -6.94 6.74 13.37
CA TYR A 225 -8.07 7.39 14.04
C TYR A 225 -8.30 6.88 15.46
N LEU A 226 -8.65 7.81 16.37
CA LEU A 226 -9.47 7.51 17.51
C LEU A 226 -10.94 7.75 17.13
N VAL A 227 -11.77 6.74 17.37
CA VAL A 227 -13.18 6.74 16.99
C VAL A 227 -14.00 6.52 18.24
N ASP A 228 -14.70 7.56 18.68
CA ASP A 228 -15.67 7.46 19.75
C ASP A 228 -17.04 7.10 19.18
N PHE A 229 -17.75 6.23 19.85
CA PHE A 229 -19.14 5.92 19.54
C PHE A 229 -19.97 5.81 20.82
N ASP A 230 -21.05 6.53 20.89
CA ASP A 230 -22.05 6.37 21.95
C ASP A 230 -23.29 5.66 21.41
N GLU A 231 -23.51 4.45 21.92
CA GLU A 231 -24.62 3.61 21.51
C GLU A 231 -26.00 4.22 21.83
N GLU A 232 -26.13 5.02 22.90
CA GLU A 232 -27.38 5.59 23.30
C GLU A 232 -27.80 6.77 22.43
N THR A 233 -26.83 7.66 22.13
CA THR A 233 -27.08 8.85 21.29
C THR A 233 -26.86 8.59 19.82
N LYS A 234 -26.18 7.46 19.44
CA LYS A 234 -25.71 7.13 18.11
C LYS A 234 -24.71 8.16 17.54
N GLU A 235 -24.14 8.99 18.40
CA GLU A 235 -23.14 9.98 18.02
C GLU A 235 -21.76 9.33 17.88
N SER A 236 -21.03 9.78 16.88
CA SER A 236 -19.66 9.33 16.57
C SER A 236 -18.74 10.54 16.44
N ASN A 237 -17.54 10.42 17.00
CA ASN A 237 -16.47 11.37 16.80
C ASN A 237 -15.25 10.67 16.16
N PHE A 238 -14.58 11.35 15.22
CA PHE A 238 -13.40 10.84 14.54
C PHE A 238 -12.27 11.84 14.78
N GLU A 239 -11.28 11.46 15.55
CA GLU A 239 -10.07 12.24 15.80
C GLU A 239 -8.90 11.59 15.04
N PHE A 240 -8.29 12.32 14.13
CA PHE A 240 -7.13 11.85 13.39
C PHE A 240 -5.85 12.12 14.17
N ILE A 241 -5.09 11.08 14.45
CA ILE A 241 -3.78 11.15 15.10
C ILE A 241 -2.71 11.11 14.01
N GLU A 242 -2.11 12.27 13.73
CA GLU A 242 -1.11 12.39 12.67
C GLU A 242 0.24 11.83 13.10
N ASN A 243 0.85 11.02 12.23
CA ASN A 243 2.23 10.59 12.33
C ASN A 243 3.14 11.66 11.71
N GLU A 244 3.56 12.63 12.50
CA GLU A 244 4.39 13.76 12.05
C GLU A 244 5.83 13.36 11.67
N ILE A 245 6.31 12.22 12.18
CA ILE A 245 7.69 11.77 11.97
C ILE A 245 7.88 10.90 10.73
N THR A 246 6.78 10.54 10.04
CA THR A 246 6.88 9.73 8.81
C THR A 246 7.74 10.40 7.74
N MET A 247 8.52 9.60 7.03
CA MET A 247 9.41 10.09 5.98
C MET A 247 8.68 10.96 4.97
N ARG A 248 9.33 12.02 4.53
CA ARG A 248 8.80 12.95 3.54
C ARG A 248 9.47 12.74 2.21
N TYR A 249 8.65 12.67 1.16
CA TYR A 249 9.07 12.52 -0.23
C TYR A 249 8.75 13.79 -1.00
N ASP A 250 9.70 14.26 -1.83
CA ASP A 250 9.47 15.41 -2.68
C ASP A 250 10.00 15.19 -4.10
N THR A 251 9.50 15.95 -5.07
CA THR A 251 9.95 15.88 -6.45
C THR A 251 10.30 17.28 -6.93
N ILE A 252 11.54 17.45 -7.36
CA ILE A 252 12.03 18.69 -7.95
C ILE A 252 12.21 18.48 -9.45
N GLU A 253 11.78 19.43 -10.26
CA GLU A 253 12.05 19.46 -11.69
C GLU A 253 13.18 20.43 -12.01
N VAL A 254 14.22 19.93 -12.66
CA VAL A 254 15.36 20.72 -13.16
C VAL A 254 15.30 20.75 -14.68
N LYS A 255 15.30 21.96 -15.26
CA LYS A 255 15.27 22.14 -16.72
C LYS A 255 16.66 21.94 -17.32
N SER A 256 16.71 21.40 -18.53
CA SER A 256 17.95 21.13 -19.25
C SER A 256 18.72 22.39 -19.67
N ASP A 257 18.04 23.54 -19.73
CA ASP A 257 18.66 24.82 -20.01
C ASP A 257 19.37 25.46 -18.78
N ASN A 258 19.30 24.75 -17.64
CA ASN A 258 19.98 25.19 -16.43
C ASN A 258 21.49 25.04 -16.60
N SER A 259 22.21 26.18 -16.43
CA SER A 259 23.68 26.29 -16.57
C SER A 259 24.46 25.30 -15.71
N VAL A 260 23.82 24.68 -14.70
CA VAL A 260 24.45 23.66 -13.84
C VAL A 260 25.03 22.48 -14.63
N PHE A 261 24.43 22.10 -15.75
CA PHE A 261 24.93 20.96 -16.57
C PHE A 261 26.17 21.31 -17.40
N SER A 262 26.52 22.58 -17.52
CA SER A 262 27.79 23.03 -18.11
C SER A 262 28.94 23.17 -17.11
N LEU A 263 28.67 23.00 -15.82
CA LEU A 263 29.67 23.06 -14.75
C LEU A 263 30.56 21.81 -14.73
N LEU A 264 31.70 21.91 -14.08
CA LEU A 264 32.52 20.72 -13.76
C LEU A 264 31.78 19.74 -12.83
N ILE A 265 32.12 18.48 -12.90
CA ILE A 265 31.42 17.42 -12.12
C ILE A 265 31.35 17.73 -10.63
N ASN A 266 32.45 18.18 -10.03
CA ASN A 266 32.50 18.56 -8.60
C ASN A 266 31.57 19.74 -8.26
N GLU A 267 31.40 20.66 -9.16
CA GLU A 267 30.49 21.82 -9.00
C GLU A 267 29.04 21.36 -9.13
N GLN A 268 28.75 20.44 -10.03
CA GLN A 268 27.44 19.80 -10.14
C GLN A 268 27.09 19.02 -8.86
N ILE A 269 28.03 18.23 -8.32
CA ILE A 269 27.84 17.52 -7.04
C ILE A 269 27.51 18.50 -5.92
N ASN A 270 28.24 19.61 -5.82
CA ASN A 270 27.99 20.62 -4.79
C ASN A 270 26.62 21.30 -4.96
N TYR A 271 26.25 21.61 -6.20
CA TYR A 271 24.93 22.18 -6.49
C TYR A 271 23.79 21.24 -6.02
N PHE A 272 23.84 19.97 -6.40
CA PHE A 272 22.78 19.02 -6.02
C PHE A 272 22.80 18.69 -4.51
N LYS A 273 23.97 18.62 -3.87
CA LYS A 273 24.07 18.50 -2.40
C LYS A 273 23.42 19.70 -1.69
N ASN A 274 23.67 20.90 -2.17
CA ASN A 274 23.04 22.10 -1.60
C ASN A 274 21.52 22.10 -1.84
N LEU A 275 21.09 21.69 -3.01
CA LEU A 275 19.66 21.56 -3.34
C LEU A 275 18.97 20.61 -2.37
N VAL A 276 19.51 19.39 -2.18
CA VAL A 276 19.00 18.40 -1.24
C VAL A 276 18.93 18.94 0.18
N ASN A 277 20.00 19.60 0.63
CA ASN A 277 20.04 20.21 1.97
C ASN A 277 19.00 21.34 2.16
N THR A 278 18.71 22.08 1.10
CA THR A 278 17.71 23.15 1.12
C THR A 278 16.30 22.61 1.31
N TYR A 279 15.98 21.49 0.66
CA TYR A 279 14.65 20.89 0.75
C TYR A 279 14.41 20.14 2.05
N LYS A 280 15.46 19.71 2.77
CA LYS A 280 15.37 19.01 4.07
C LYS A 280 14.33 17.89 4.09
N LYS A 281 14.26 17.10 3.00
CA LYS A 281 13.36 15.96 2.87
C LYS A 281 14.15 14.67 3.02
N ASP A 282 13.48 13.63 3.52
CA ASP A 282 14.12 12.33 3.75
C ASP A 282 14.46 11.63 2.44
N TYR A 283 13.57 11.79 1.43
CA TYR A 283 13.79 11.31 0.08
C TYR A 283 13.42 12.35 -0.96
N LEU A 284 14.32 12.58 -1.91
CA LEU A 284 14.14 13.55 -2.98
C LEU A 284 14.23 12.86 -4.33
N ARG A 285 13.23 13.08 -5.18
CA ARG A 285 13.30 12.72 -6.59
C ARG A 285 13.63 13.96 -7.40
N ILE A 286 14.74 13.93 -8.13
CA ILE A 286 15.12 14.99 -9.06
C ILE A 286 14.78 14.55 -10.46
N LYS A 287 13.81 15.20 -11.08
CA LYS A 287 13.43 15.03 -12.47
C LYS A 287 14.21 16.03 -13.30
N VAL A 288 15.03 15.55 -14.22
CA VAL A 288 15.78 16.39 -15.14
C VAL A 288 15.17 16.25 -16.53
N ASN A 289 14.58 17.33 -17.04
CA ASN A 289 14.06 17.41 -18.40
C ASN A 289 15.23 17.73 -19.34
N ILE A 290 15.63 16.76 -20.17
CA ILE A 290 16.79 16.89 -21.06
C ILE A 290 16.40 16.71 -22.54
N PRO A 291 17.12 17.35 -23.49
CA PRO A 291 16.96 17.09 -24.92
C PRO A 291 17.34 15.64 -25.28
N GLU A 292 16.74 15.14 -26.36
CA GLU A 292 16.93 13.76 -26.82
C GLU A 292 18.43 13.43 -27.12
N ASP A 293 19.16 14.38 -27.70
CA ASP A 293 20.57 14.25 -27.98
C ASP A 293 21.43 14.04 -26.73
N MET A 294 21.09 14.73 -25.62
CA MET A 294 21.74 14.51 -24.32
C MET A 294 21.35 13.16 -23.70
N LEU A 295 20.09 12.75 -23.83
CA LEU A 295 19.63 11.45 -23.33
C LEU A 295 20.37 10.28 -23.99
N ASN A 296 20.74 10.43 -25.26
CA ASN A 296 21.49 9.46 -26.05
C ASN A 296 23.02 9.58 -25.86
N SER A 297 23.50 10.56 -25.08
CA SER A 297 24.92 10.75 -24.79
C SER A 297 25.36 9.88 -23.62
N ALA A 298 26.13 8.82 -23.88
CA ALA A 298 26.70 7.96 -22.84
C ALA A 298 27.53 8.77 -21.83
N THR A 299 28.31 9.73 -22.29
CA THR A 299 29.12 10.59 -21.42
C THR A 299 28.27 11.44 -20.47
N PHE A 300 27.12 11.95 -20.93
CA PHE A 300 26.21 12.70 -20.05
C PHE A 300 25.59 11.81 -18.98
N ILE A 301 25.14 10.61 -19.36
CA ILE A 301 24.56 9.64 -18.43
C ILE A 301 25.59 9.20 -17.40
N ASP A 302 26.81 8.90 -17.81
CA ASP A 302 27.90 8.51 -16.92
C ASP A 302 28.25 9.64 -15.94
N ASN A 303 28.30 10.89 -16.40
CA ASN A 303 28.50 12.04 -15.52
C ASN A 303 27.40 12.21 -14.50
N MET A 304 26.12 12.04 -14.92
CA MET A 304 24.98 12.09 -13.98
C MET A 304 25.04 10.97 -12.95
N ASN A 305 25.41 9.77 -13.35
CA ASN A 305 25.61 8.65 -12.42
C ASN A 305 26.70 8.96 -11.39
N ILE A 306 27.83 9.54 -11.82
CA ILE A 306 28.90 9.97 -10.91
C ILE A 306 28.40 11.01 -9.92
N VAL A 307 27.70 12.04 -10.41
CA VAL A 307 27.15 13.12 -9.58
C VAL A 307 26.21 12.58 -8.50
N PHE A 308 25.31 11.65 -8.87
CA PHE A 308 24.27 11.18 -7.98
C PHE A 308 24.68 10.00 -7.09
N ASN A 309 25.73 9.24 -7.44
CA ASN A 309 26.27 8.18 -6.58
C ASN A 309 26.75 8.70 -5.21
N ASP A 310 27.19 9.96 -5.15
CA ASP A 310 27.68 10.61 -3.93
C ASP A 310 26.56 11.25 -3.08
N ILE A 311 25.31 11.24 -3.58
CA ILE A 311 24.19 11.93 -2.93
C ILE A 311 23.20 10.87 -2.41
N LYS A 312 23.14 10.69 -1.08
CA LYS A 312 22.23 9.75 -0.44
C LYS A 312 20.78 10.22 -0.53
N ASN A 313 19.84 9.23 -0.57
CA ASN A 313 18.39 9.46 -0.52
C ASN A 313 17.83 10.31 -1.68
N VAL A 314 18.49 10.26 -2.82
CA VAL A 314 18.04 10.94 -4.04
C VAL A 314 17.78 9.93 -5.16
N LYS A 315 16.62 10.05 -5.80
CA LYS A 315 16.27 9.31 -7.01
C LYS A 315 16.38 10.25 -8.21
N LEU A 316 17.35 9.99 -9.07
CA LEU A 316 17.44 10.69 -10.36
C LEU A 316 16.44 10.09 -11.36
N GLN A 317 15.71 10.94 -12.06
CA GLN A 317 14.86 10.57 -13.18
C GLN A 317 15.13 11.50 -14.36
N LEU A 318 15.80 11.01 -15.39
CA LEU A 318 15.98 11.73 -16.65
C LEU A 318 14.68 11.62 -17.46
N ILE A 319 14.15 12.75 -17.90
CA ILE A 319 12.91 12.82 -18.68
C ILE A 319 13.25 13.51 -20.00
N GLU A 320 12.90 12.87 -21.10
CA GLU A 320 12.96 13.49 -22.40
C GLU A 320 12.04 14.71 -22.47
N ASN A 321 12.56 15.84 -22.93
CA ASN A 321 11.81 17.06 -23.11
C ASN A 321 10.96 16.94 -24.39
N SER A 322 9.92 16.12 -24.34
CA SER A 322 9.05 15.86 -25.49
C SER A 322 8.16 17.08 -25.79
N LYS A 323 8.74 18.11 -26.41
CA LYS A 323 7.97 19.01 -27.27
C LYS A 323 7.57 18.33 -28.61
N VAL A 324 7.97 17.10 -28.81
CA VAL A 324 7.57 16.31 -29.97
C VAL A 324 6.18 15.78 -29.69
N LYS A 325 5.16 16.39 -30.32
CA LYS A 325 3.93 15.68 -30.63
C LYS A 325 4.39 14.43 -31.40
N LEU A 326 4.35 13.28 -30.74
CA LEU A 326 4.55 12.00 -31.44
C LEU A 326 3.69 12.05 -32.70
N ASP A 327 4.34 12.01 -33.84
CA ASP A 327 3.69 11.95 -35.14
C ASP A 327 2.69 10.80 -35.09
N LYS A 328 1.53 10.99 -35.69
CA LYS A 328 0.44 10.01 -35.69
C LYS A 328 0.95 8.63 -36.14
N GLU A 329 1.87 8.63 -37.11
CA GLU A 329 2.54 7.45 -37.65
C GLU A 329 3.45 6.75 -36.63
N LEU A 330 4.14 7.49 -35.76
CA LEU A 330 4.98 6.95 -34.69
C LEU A 330 4.14 6.39 -33.54
N LYS A 331 3.01 7.04 -33.21
CA LYS A 331 2.03 6.49 -32.27
C LYS A 331 1.42 5.18 -32.75
N GLU A 332 1.08 5.09 -34.03
CA GLU A 332 0.57 3.86 -34.61
C GLU A 332 1.63 2.74 -34.61
N LYS A 333 2.89 3.06 -34.90
CA LYS A 333 4.01 2.09 -34.80
C LYS A 333 4.26 1.62 -33.38
N VAL A 334 4.21 2.53 -32.40
CA VAL A 334 4.37 2.18 -30.96
C VAL A 334 3.19 1.31 -30.51
N ASN A 335 1.97 1.65 -30.87
CA ASN A 335 0.78 0.85 -30.51
C ASN A 335 0.87 -0.55 -31.15
N LEU A 336 1.27 -0.66 -32.40
CA LEU A 336 1.50 -1.94 -33.09
C LEU A 336 2.59 -2.79 -32.42
N LEU A 337 3.65 -2.15 -31.92
CA LEU A 337 4.70 -2.82 -31.14
C LEU A 337 4.16 -3.26 -29.78
N MET A 338 3.42 -2.42 -29.08
CA MET A 338 2.82 -2.75 -27.79
C MET A 338 1.82 -3.91 -27.92
N ASP A 339 0.97 -3.90 -28.96
CA ASP A 339 0.04 -5.00 -29.24
C ASP A 339 0.80 -6.30 -29.54
N LYS A 340 1.86 -6.22 -30.34
CA LYS A 340 2.69 -7.38 -30.71
C LYS A 340 3.39 -8.03 -29.51
N TYR A 341 3.71 -7.27 -28.47
CA TYR A 341 4.40 -7.73 -27.26
C TYR A 341 3.53 -7.73 -26.00
N ASN A 342 2.22 -7.54 -26.15
CA ASN A 342 1.27 -7.44 -25.02
C ASN A 342 1.31 -8.69 -24.13
N PHE A 343 1.56 -9.88 -24.70
CA PHE A 343 1.69 -11.12 -23.94
C PHE A 343 2.81 -11.10 -22.88
N ILE A 344 3.84 -10.25 -23.06
CA ILE A 344 4.93 -10.10 -22.07
C ILE A 344 4.39 -9.49 -20.77
N PHE A 345 3.43 -8.58 -20.88
CA PHE A 345 2.82 -7.84 -19.75
C PHE A 345 1.58 -8.56 -19.20
N ASP A 346 1.05 -9.55 -19.90
CA ASP A 346 -0.10 -10.32 -19.45
C ASP A 346 0.27 -11.23 -18.28
N LYS A 347 -0.27 -10.94 -17.11
CA LYS A 347 -0.01 -11.70 -15.88
C LYS A 347 -0.67 -13.09 -15.87
N SER A 348 -1.64 -13.34 -16.76
CA SER A 348 -2.29 -14.64 -16.89
C SER A 348 -1.46 -15.66 -17.67
N VAL A 349 -0.47 -15.18 -18.46
CA VAL A 349 0.41 -16.01 -19.28
C VAL A 349 1.65 -16.43 -18.47
N GLY A 350 1.91 -17.72 -18.41
CA GLY A 350 3.06 -18.29 -17.72
C GLY A 350 4.41 -17.83 -18.32
N TYR A 351 5.46 -17.80 -17.49
CA TYR A 351 6.79 -17.29 -17.88
C TYR A 351 7.38 -18.09 -19.04
N ASP A 352 7.21 -19.39 -19.06
CA ASP A 352 7.63 -20.30 -20.13
C ASP A 352 6.86 -20.07 -21.44
N GLU A 353 5.58 -19.76 -21.37
CA GLU A 353 4.79 -19.38 -22.56
C GLU A 353 5.20 -18.04 -23.12
N LYS A 354 5.51 -17.05 -22.27
CA LYS A 354 6.05 -15.74 -22.69
C LYS A 354 7.36 -15.90 -23.46
N ILE A 355 8.26 -16.75 -22.98
CA ILE A 355 9.53 -17.05 -23.67
C ILE A 355 9.26 -17.73 -25.01
N ARG A 356 8.35 -18.70 -25.07
CA ARG A 356 7.96 -19.36 -26.30
C ARG A 356 7.48 -18.38 -27.36
N GLU A 357 6.51 -17.54 -27.00
CA GLU A 357 5.95 -16.56 -27.93
C GLU A 357 6.99 -15.52 -28.37
N TYR A 358 7.87 -15.08 -27.47
CA TYR A 358 8.96 -14.16 -27.80
C TYR A 358 9.94 -14.79 -28.82
N ILE A 359 10.35 -16.05 -28.64
CA ILE A 359 11.24 -16.75 -29.55
C ILE A 359 10.56 -16.93 -30.92
N LYS A 360 9.29 -17.34 -30.96
CA LYS A 360 8.49 -17.45 -32.17
C LYS A 360 8.43 -16.12 -32.94
N LEU A 361 8.17 -15.02 -32.25
CA LEU A 361 8.13 -13.68 -32.85
C LEU A 361 9.48 -13.22 -33.42
N LYS A 362 10.59 -13.56 -32.75
CA LYS A 362 11.94 -13.13 -33.15
C LYS A 362 12.58 -14.00 -34.23
N THR A 363 12.32 -15.30 -34.23
CA THR A 363 13.04 -16.26 -35.05
C THR A 363 12.17 -16.97 -36.09
N GLY A 364 10.84 -16.85 -35.97
CA GLY A 364 9.86 -17.61 -36.76
C GLY A 364 9.80 -19.10 -36.41
N LYS A 365 10.59 -19.56 -35.43
CA LYS A 365 10.67 -20.97 -35.04
C LYS A 365 9.78 -21.27 -33.84
N GLU A 366 9.05 -22.37 -33.88
CA GLU A 366 8.33 -22.89 -32.74
C GLU A 366 9.24 -23.81 -31.90
N ILE A 367 9.23 -23.56 -30.57
CA ILE A 367 9.94 -24.38 -29.60
C ILE A 367 8.91 -24.94 -28.63
N SER A 368 9.01 -26.22 -28.25
CA SER A 368 8.11 -26.84 -27.30
C SER A 368 8.29 -26.24 -25.89
N LEU A 369 7.21 -26.17 -25.10
CA LEU A 369 7.27 -25.72 -23.71
C LEU A 369 8.20 -26.60 -22.86
N GLU A 370 8.25 -27.91 -23.13
CA GLU A 370 9.17 -28.84 -22.45
C GLU A 370 10.61 -28.44 -22.64
N ARG A 371 11.00 -28.06 -23.86
CA ARG A 371 12.37 -27.63 -24.17
C ARG A 371 12.69 -26.30 -23.49
N ILE A 372 11.74 -25.36 -23.43
CA ILE A 372 11.92 -24.10 -22.75
C ILE A 372 12.06 -24.34 -21.23
N ARG A 373 11.23 -25.17 -20.63
CA ARG A 373 11.34 -25.54 -19.22
C ARG A 373 12.64 -26.20 -18.87
N SER A 374 13.14 -27.10 -19.77
CA SER A 374 14.46 -27.72 -19.65
C SER A 374 15.59 -26.69 -19.70
N MET A 375 15.49 -25.68 -20.57
CA MET A 375 16.46 -24.57 -20.63
C MET A 375 16.45 -23.69 -19.38
N ILE A 376 15.26 -23.37 -18.83
CA ILE A 376 15.12 -22.56 -17.62
C ILE A 376 15.59 -23.32 -16.38
N SER A 377 15.34 -24.62 -16.29
CA SER A 377 15.71 -25.46 -15.14
C SER A 377 17.22 -25.83 -15.12
N GLY A 378 18.00 -25.44 -16.10
CA GLY A 378 19.42 -25.77 -16.18
C GLY A 378 19.72 -27.24 -16.55
N ASN A 379 18.71 -28.04 -16.83
CA ASN A 379 18.85 -29.43 -17.25
C ASN A 379 19.11 -29.50 -18.76
N PHE A 380 20.30 -29.11 -19.18
CA PHE A 380 20.81 -29.47 -20.51
C PHE A 380 21.20 -30.94 -20.46
N ASN A 381 20.31 -31.85 -20.79
CA ASN A 381 20.75 -33.17 -21.20
C ASN A 381 21.60 -33.00 -22.47
N LYS A 382 22.85 -33.48 -22.38
CA LYS A 382 23.84 -33.54 -23.47
C LYS A 382 23.31 -34.33 -24.64
#